data_e841a48a0e5542a6a858efff6e9a46c2
#
_entry.id   e841a48a0e5542a6a858efff6e9a46c2
#
_cell.length_a   1.000
_cell.length_b   1.000
_cell.length_c   1.000
_cell.angle_alpha   90.00
_cell.angle_beta   90.00
_cell.angle_gamma   90.00
#
_symmetry.space_group_name_H-M   'P 1'
#
loop_
_entity.id
_entity.type
_entity.pdbx_description
1 polymer ?
#
loop_
_entity_poly.entity_id
_entity_poly.type
_entity_poly.pdbx_seq_one_letter_code
_entity_poly.pdbx_strand_id
1 'polypeptide(L)'
;MADEKKHIIPIRSLTVKEMRELRKAGYDPAFADKEDSAAVTTGMVDWILDNIYGDQITDDMPYSEAFRIATDTYAMTYGRETEVKN
;
A
#
# COMPACT_ATOMS: atom_id res chain seq x y z
N MET A 1 12.72 -6.54 23.87
CA MET A 1 12.41 -6.14 24.07
C MET A 1 11.51 -5.28 23.45
N ALA A 2 11.67 -4.39 23.39
CA ALA A 2 10.81 -3.52 22.90
C ALA A 2 10.27 -3.89 21.64
N ASP A 3 11.05 -4.46 20.92
CA ASP A 3 10.60 -4.78 19.69
C ASP A 3 9.44 -5.59 19.68
N GLU A 4 9.23 -6.27 20.52
CA GLU A 4 8.16 -7.08 20.48
C GLU A 4 7.01 -6.28 20.41
N LYS A 5 7.07 -5.15 20.69
CA LYS A 5 5.97 -4.44 20.71
C LYS A 5 5.72 -3.99 19.42
N LYS A 6 6.45 -4.25 18.54
CA LYS A 6 6.28 -3.91 17.33
C LYS A 6 4.94 -4.09 16.92
N HIS A 7 4.31 -3.34 16.30
CA HIS A 7 3.04 -3.50 15.86
C HIS A 7 3.02 -4.35 14.68
N ILE A 8 2.46 -5.47 14.78
CA ILE A 8 2.37 -6.34 13.66
C ILE A 8 1.07 -5.99 13.00
N ILE A 9 1.09 -5.31 11.91
CA ILE A 9 -0.11 -4.92 11.20
C ILE A 9 -0.38 -5.95 10.12
N PRO A 10 -1.51 -6.61 10.16
CA PRO A 10 -1.82 -7.63 9.17
C PRO A 10 -2.01 -6.98 7.81
N ILE A 11 -1.33 -7.48 6.82
CA ILE A 11 -1.40 -6.93 5.50
C ILE A 11 -2.41 -7.70 4.68
N ARG A 12 -3.27 -7.00 3.95
CA ARG A 12 -4.25 -7.67 3.12
C ARG A 12 -4.30 -7.01 1.76
N SER A 13 -4.86 -7.69 0.80
CA SER A 13 -4.98 -7.08 -0.52
C SER A 13 -6.14 -6.11 -0.52
N LEU A 14 -6.20 -5.24 -1.50
CA LEU A 14 -7.28 -4.27 -1.60
C LEU A 14 -8.50 -4.94 -2.22
N THR A 15 -9.66 -4.48 -1.85
CA THR A 15 -10.90 -5.02 -2.43
C THR A 15 -11.14 -4.33 -3.76
N VAL A 16 -12.12 -4.82 -4.50
CA VAL A 16 -12.47 -4.24 -5.78
C VAL A 16 -12.88 -2.78 -5.60
N LYS A 17 -13.66 -2.51 -4.56
CA LYS A 17 -14.09 -1.16 -4.33
C LYS A 17 -12.89 -0.27 -4.02
N GLU A 18 -11.98 -0.75 -3.22
CA GLU A 18 -10.81 0.03 -2.85
C GLU A 18 -9.92 0.29 -4.05
N MET A 19 -9.76 -0.70 -4.92
CA MET A 19 -8.97 -0.50 -6.11
C MET A 19 -9.59 0.51 -7.04
N ARG A 20 -10.91 0.49 -7.14
CA ARG A 20 -11.57 1.46 -8.00
C ARG A 20 -11.40 2.86 -7.46
N GLU A 21 -11.42 3.01 -6.15
CA GLU A 21 -11.24 4.31 -5.56
C GLU A 21 -9.81 4.80 -5.70
N LEU A 22 -8.87 3.89 -5.59
CA LEU A 22 -7.47 4.24 -5.77
C LEU A 22 -7.25 4.74 -7.20
N ARG A 23 -7.82 4.06 -8.18
CA ARG A 23 -7.66 4.46 -9.57
C ARG A 23 -8.36 5.79 -9.83
N LYS A 24 -9.52 5.97 -9.22
CA LYS A 24 -10.23 7.19 -9.41
C LYS A 24 -9.45 8.34 -8.84
N ALA A 25 -8.71 8.15 -7.80
CA ALA A 25 -7.89 9.18 -7.21
C ALA A 25 -6.64 9.45 -8.03
N GLY A 26 -6.34 8.58 -8.99
CA GLY A 26 -5.18 8.77 -9.83
C GLY A 26 -3.90 8.20 -9.24
N TYR A 27 -4.01 7.32 -8.29
CA TYR A 27 -2.84 6.80 -7.62
C TYR A 27 -2.51 5.33 -7.92
N ASP A 28 -2.95 4.82 -9.02
CA ASP A 28 -2.62 3.43 -9.36
C ASP A 28 -1.36 3.44 -10.22
N PRO A 29 -0.22 3.01 -9.68
CA PRO A 29 1.04 3.06 -10.42
C PRO A 29 1.02 2.24 -11.70
N ALA A 30 0.15 1.25 -11.80
CA ALA A 30 0.08 0.44 -12.99
C ALA A 30 -0.36 1.24 -14.20
N PHE A 31 -1.03 2.36 -13.98
CA PHE A 31 -1.49 3.18 -15.06
C PHE A 31 -0.76 4.51 -15.15
N ALA A 32 0.33 4.67 -14.46
CA ALA A 32 1.05 5.93 -14.48
C ALA A 32 2.10 5.95 -15.56
N ASP A 33 2.40 7.12 -16.07
CA ASP A 33 3.44 7.26 -17.05
C ASP A 33 4.76 7.13 -16.33
N LYS A 34 5.81 6.74 -17.03
CA LYS A 34 7.08 6.62 -16.44
C LYS A 34 7.50 7.85 -15.71
N GLU A 35 7.26 9.00 -16.23
CA GLU A 35 7.69 10.19 -15.58
C GLU A 35 6.95 10.47 -14.32
N ASP A 36 5.73 10.02 -14.21
CA ASP A 36 4.93 10.28 -13.04
C ASP A 36 4.93 9.16 -12.03
N SER A 37 5.59 8.07 -12.36
CA SER A 37 5.43 6.87 -11.53
C SER A 37 5.88 7.07 -10.09
N ALA A 38 6.91 7.86 -9.86
CA ALA A 38 7.35 8.05 -8.48
C ALA A 38 6.31 8.82 -7.68
N ALA A 39 5.73 9.86 -8.28
CA ALA A 39 4.73 10.64 -7.59
C ALA A 39 3.47 9.82 -7.36
N VAL A 40 3.09 9.02 -8.34
CA VAL A 40 1.88 8.21 -8.22
C VAL A 40 2.10 7.14 -7.16
N THR A 41 3.29 6.56 -7.10
CA THR A 41 3.59 5.55 -6.11
C THR A 41 3.51 6.15 -4.71
N THR A 42 4.04 7.35 -4.52
CA THR A 42 3.98 8.00 -3.24
C THR A 42 2.53 8.27 -2.88
N GLY A 43 1.72 8.71 -3.84
CA GLY A 43 0.32 8.95 -3.60
C GLY A 43 -0.40 7.66 -3.22
N MET A 44 -0.06 6.56 -3.88
CA MET A 44 -0.66 5.28 -3.60
C MET A 44 -0.32 4.85 -2.17
N VAL A 45 0.93 5.05 -1.75
CA VAL A 45 1.34 4.69 -0.41
C VAL A 45 0.53 5.50 0.60
N ASP A 46 0.44 6.81 0.41
CA ASP A 46 -0.28 7.63 1.35
C ASP A 46 -1.77 7.27 1.36
N TRP A 47 -2.34 7.02 0.20
CA TRP A 47 -3.76 6.68 0.12
C TRP A 47 -4.04 5.38 0.88
N ILE A 48 -3.20 4.39 0.71
CA ILE A 48 -3.38 3.11 1.38
C ILE A 48 -3.21 3.28 2.89
N LEU A 49 -2.19 4.03 3.31
CA LEU A 49 -1.98 4.20 4.72
C LEU A 49 -3.14 4.94 5.37
N ASP A 50 -3.68 5.93 4.69
CA ASP A 50 -4.77 6.70 5.27
C ASP A 50 -6.11 5.99 5.21
N ASN A 51 -6.39 5.30 4.16
CA ASN A 51 -7.72 4.74 3.96
C ASN A 51 -7.87 3.27 4.36
N ILE A 52 -6.80 2.54 4.36
CA ILE A 52 -6.88 1.12 4.65
C ILE A 52 -6.43 0.83 6.07
N TYR A 53 -5.34 1.43 6.49
CA TYR A 53 -4.79 1.16 7.81
C TYR A 53 -5.07 2.25 8.85
N GLY A 54 -5.27 3.46 8.38
CA GLY A 54 -5.69 4.54 9.26
C GLY A 54 -4.98 4.63 10.59
N ASP A 55 -5.72 4.41 11.65
CA ASP A 55 -5.17 4.55 12.97
C ASP A 55 -4.05 3.60 13.31
N GLN A 56 -3.86 2.57 12.57
CA GLN A 56 -2.80 1.63 12.87
C GLN A 56 -1.45 2.23 12.50
N ILE A 57 -1.44 3.27 11.69
CA ILE A 57 -0.20 3.92 11.29
C ILE A 57 -0.02 5.13 12.19
N THR A 58 1.09 5.17 12.94
CA THR A 58 1.30 6.27 13.85
C THR A 58 2.38 7.19 13.35
N ASP A 59 2.37 8.41 13.81
CA ASP A 59 3.33 9.40 13.35
C ASP A 59 4.76 9.07 13.69
N ASP A 60 5.00 8.30 14.71
CA ASP A 60 6.38 7.97 15.06
C ASP A 60 6.84 6.67 14.44
N MET A 61 6.04 6.04 13.60
CA MET A 61 6.45 4.85 12.92
C MET A 61 7.47 5.22 11.86
N PRO A 62 8.53 4.46 11.67
CA PRO A 62 9.48 4.77 10.60
C PRO A 62 8.78 4.75 9.26
N TYR A 63 9.04 5.73 8.43
CA TYR A 63 8.37 5.79 7.13
C TYR A 63 8.68 4.56 6.30
N SER A 64 9.89 4.02 6.42
CA SER A 64 10.24 2.84 5.65
C SER A 64 9.34 1.67 5.97
N GLU A 65 8.90 1.58 7.22
CA GLU A 65 8.03 0.52 7.59
C GLU A 65 6.64 0.77 7.05
N ALA A 66 6.15 2.00 7.13
CA ALA A 66 4.84 2.33 6.59
C ALA A 66 4.84 2.13 5.08
N PHE A 67 5.93 2.52 4.42
CA PHE A 67 6.05 2.37 2.98
C PHE A 67 5.96 0.90 2.61
N ARG A 68 6.64 0.04 3.37
CA ARG A 68 6.60 -1.35 3.09
C ARG A 68 5.21 -1.94 3.27
N ILE A 69 4.48 -1.50 4.29
CA ILE A 69 3.13 -2.00 4.52
C ILE A 69 2.26 -1.67 3.31
N ALA A 70 2.35 -0.44 2.81
CA ALA A 70 1.52 -0.04 1.69
C ALA A 70 1.92 -0.75 0.41
N THR A 71 3.22 -0.87 0.15
CA THR A 71 3.65 -1.50 -1.09
C THR A 71 3.37 -3.00 -1.06
N ASP A 72 3.46 -3.62 0.11
CA ASP A 72 3.14 -5.04 0.21
C ASP A 72 1.64 -5.24 -0.02
N THR A 73 0.81 -4.31 0.46
CA THR A 73 -0.62 -4.39 0.25
C THR A 73 -0.93 -4.33 -1.24
N TYR A 74 -0.30 -3.40 -1.93
CA TYR A 74 -0.53 -3.26 -3.37
C TYR A 74 -0.02 -4.49 -4.11
N ALA A 75 1.15 -4.98 -3.73
CA ALA A 75 1.72 -6.14 -4.37
C ALA A 75 0.85 -7.37 -4.16
N MET A 76 0.29 -7.51 -2.96
CA MET A 76 -0.54 -8.63 -2.69
C MET A 76 -1.78 -8.59 -3.54
N THR A 77 -2.27 -7.40 -3.87
CA THR A 77 -3.46 -7.26 -4.68
C THR A 77 -3.23 -7.77 -6.10
N TYR A 78 -2.05 -7.50 -6.67
CA TYR A 78 -1.77 -7.95 -8.02
C TYR A 78 -0.85 -9.16 -8.07
N GLY A 79 0.05 -9.23 -7.15
CA GLY A 79 1.05 -10.26 -7.19
C GLY A 79 0.55 -11.64 -7.03
N ARG A 80 -0.53 -11.81 -6.28
CA ARG A 80 -1.05 -13.08 -6.10
C ARG A 80 -1.43 -13.68 -7.38
N GLU A 81 -1.99 -12.96 -8.28
CA GLU A 81 -2.36 -13.48 -9.51
C GLU A 81 -1.19 -13.95 -10.27
N THR A 82 -0.12 -13.25 -10.22
CA THR A 82 1.07 -13.63 -10.92
C THR A 82 1.58 -14.94 -10.43
N GLU A 83 1.59 -15.13 -9.15
CA GLU A 83 2.03 -16.35 -8.62
C GLU A 83 1.14 -17.47 -8.99
N VAL A 84 -0.10 -17.28 -8.96
CA VAL A 84 -1.00 -18.32 -9.30
C VAL A 84 -0.81 -18.77 -10.71
N LYS A 85 -0.43 -17.91 -11.59
CA LYS A 85 -0.23 -18.29 -12.90
C LYS A 85 0.94 -19.17 -13.06
N ASN A 86 1.84 -19.15 -12.21
CA ASN A 86 2.94 -20.04 -12.32
C ASN A 86 2.59 -21.37 -11.82
#